data_bf995d827d9a9c9f8d44edc9118e79d1
#
_entry.id   bf995d827d9a9c9f8d44edc9118e79d1
#
_cell.length_a   1.000
_cell.length_b   1.000
_cell.length_c   1.000
_cell.angle_alpha   90.00
_cell.angle_beta   90.00
_cell.angle_gamma   90.00
#
_symmetry.space_group_name_H-M   'P 1'
#
loop_
_entity.id
_entity.type
_entity.pdbx_description
1 polymer ?
#
loop_
_entity_poly.entity_id
_entity_poly.type
_entity_poly.pdbx_seq_one_letter_code
_entity_poly.pdbx_strand_id
1 'polypeptide(L)'
;MVHKELLGVARVFPEGPVVRLGRFVVDKEQRGTGLARELILQALRLIYEQYPGRDTFIHAQSALEDYYATYGFVRSGAPFEEDGIPHLPMTLSSEKLASMF
;
A
#
# COMPACT_ATOMS: atom_id res chain seq x y z
N MET A 1 -8.41 -9.00 -2.01
CA MET A 1 -7.84 -8.57 -3.31
C MET A 1 -8.71 -7.47 -3.90
N VAL A 2 -8.10 -6.43 -4.42
CA VAL A 2 -8.79 -5.29 -5.03
C VAL A 2 -8.45 -5.26 -6.52
N HIS A 3 -9.48 -5.19 -7.36
CA HIS A 3 -9.33 -5.10 -8.82
C HIS A 3 -9.99 -3.83 -9.34
N LYS A 4 -9.42 -3.27 -10.38
CA LYS A 4 -10.00 -2.15 -11.12
C LYS A 4 -9.98 -2.50 -12.61
N GLU A 5 -11.09 -3.02 -13.11
CA GLU A 5 -11.29 -3.34 -14.53
C GLU A 5 -10.18 -4.21 -15.15
N LEU A 6 -9.55 -5.07 -14.35
CA LEU A 6 -8.45 -5.93 -14.77
C LEU A 6 -7.19 -5.16 -15.21
N LEU A 7 -7.15 -3.84 -15.00
CA LEU A 7 -6.01 -2.99 -15.34
C LEU A 7 -4.98 -2.88 -14.22
N GLY A 8 -5.37 -3.28 -13.01
CA GLY A 8 -4.49 -3.28 -11.87
C GLY A 8 -5.02 -4.14 -10.74
N VAL A 9 -4.13 -4.61 -9.88
CA VAL A 9 -4.45 -5.48 -8.74
C VAL A 9 -3.65 -5.04 -7.52
N ALA A 10 -4.31 -4.97 -6.38
CA ALA A 10 -3.67 -4.87 -5.08
C ALA A 10 -4.20 -5.99 -4.19
N ARG A 11 -3.35 -6.54 -3.33
CA ARG A 11 -3.74 -7.59 -2.39
C ARG A 11 -3.68 -7.08 -0.96
N VAL A 12 -4.68 -7.47 -0.19
CA VAL A 12 -4.80 -7.13 1.22
C VAL A 12 -4.71 -8.43 2.02
N PHE A 13 -3.73 -8.51 2.95
CA PHE A 13 -3.50 -9.71 3.76
C PHE A 13 -3.54 -9.34 5.23
N PRO A 14 -4.48 -9.86 6.02
CA PRO A 14 -4.37 -9.70 7.47
C PRO A 14 -3.22 -10.58 7.99
N GLU A 15 -2.31 -9.95 8.75
CA GLU A 15 -1.16 -10.64 9.36
C GLU A 15 -1.07 -10.21 10.84
N GLY A 16 -1.63 -11.01 11.76
CA GLY A 16 -1.61 -10.67 13.18
C GLY A 16 -2.26 -9.32 13.43
N PRO A 17 -1.56 -8.40 14.14
CA PRO A 17 -2.13 -7.09 14.47
C PRO A 17 -2.11 -6.08 13.33
N VAL A 18 -1.50 -6.41 12.20
CA VAL A 18 -1.39 -5.50 11.04
C VAL A 18 -2.07 -6.09 9.83
N VAL A 19 -2.32 -5.24 8.83
CA VAL A 19 -2.81 -5.66 7.53
C VAL A 19 -1.73 -5.33 6.51
N ARG A 20 -1.27 -6.34 5.78
CA ARG A 20 -0.28 -6.15 4.74
C ARG A 20 -0.95 -5.85 3.42
N LEU A 21 -0.50 -4.76 2.80
CA LEU A 21 -0.90 -4.38 1.45
C LEU A 21 0.26 -4.70 0.51
N GLY A 22 0.02 -5.52 -0.49
CA GLY A 22 1.08 -5.95 -1.38
C GLY A 22 0.60 -6.26 -2.79
N ARG A 23 1.55 -6.69 -3.61
CA ARG A 23 1.33 -7.10 -5.00
C ARG A 23 0.61 -6.05 -5.82
N PHE A 24 1.15 -4.83 -5.78
CA PHE A 24 0.67 -3.77 -6.63
C PHE A 24 1.09 -4.04 -8.08
N VAL A 25 0.12 -4.31 -8.93
CA VAL A 25 0.35 -4.49 -10.36
C VAL A 25 -0.60 -3.55 -11.09
N VAL A 26 -0.04 -2.68 -11.91
CA VAL A 26 -0.81 -1.78 -12.76
C VAL A 26 -0.34 -2.02 -14.19
N ASP A 27 -1.30 -2.16 -15.11
CA ASP A 27 -0.97 -2.32 -16.52
C ASP A 27 -0.05 -1.20 -16.98
N LYS A 28 0.98 -1.55 -17.75
CA LYS A 28 2.01 -0.62 -18.17
C LYS A 28 1.42 0.58 -18.92
N GLU A 29 0.41 0.34 -19.74
CA GLU A 29 -0.24 1.39 -20.52
C GLU A 29 -1.07 2.34 -19.66
N GLN A 30 -1.42 1.92 -18.45
CA GLN A 30 -2.23 2.72 -17.53
C GLN A 30 -1.39 3.50 -16.52
N ARG A 31 -0.07 3.34 -16.54
CA ARG A 31 0.81 4.10 -15.67
C ARG A 31 0.75 5.58 -16.02
N GLY A 32 0.67 6.41 -15.00
CA GLY A 32 0.54 7.85 -15.18
C GLY A 32 -0.87 8.37 -15.37
N THR A 33 -1.86 7.48 -15.41
CA THR A 33 -3.28 7.87 -15.54
C THR A 33 -3.97 8.09 -14.20
N GLY A 34 -3.27 7.89 -13.08
CA GLY A 34 -3.88 7.95 -11.75
C GLY A 34 -4.47 6.63 -11.28
N LEU A 35 -4.40 5.57 -12.09
CA LEU A 35 -4.96 4.27 -11.72
C LEU A 35 -4.30 3.69 -10.47
N ALA A 36 -2.98 3.80 -10.34
CA ALA A 36 -2.26 3.31 -9.17
C ALA A 36 -2.76 3.98 -7.90
N ARG A 37 -2.94 5.31 -7.95
CA ARG A 37 -3.47 6.06 -6.81
C ARG A 37 -4.88 5.59 -6.46
N GLU A 38 -5.72 5.40 -7.46
CA GLU A 38 -7.08 4.93 -7.26
C GLU A 38 -7.11 3.56 -6.60
N LEU A 39 -6.26 2.63 -7.04
CA LEU A 39 -6.15 1.31 -6.45
C LEU A 39 -5.68 1.36 -5.01
N ILE A 40 -4.68 2.19 -4.71
CA ILE A 40 -4.19 2.36 -3.34
C ILE A 40 -5.32 2.89 -2.44
N LEU A 41 -6.02 3.91 -2.88
CA LEU A 41 -7.09 4.50 -2.09
C LEU A 41 -8.24 3.51 -1.88
N GLN A 42 -8.60 2.72 -2.88
CA GLN A 42 -9.62 1.68 -2.72
C GLN A 42 -9.17 0.60 -1.75
N ALA A 43 -7.90 0.18 -1.83
CA ALA A 43 -7.37 -0.83 -0.92
C ALA A 43 -7.34 -0.30 0.52
N LEU A 44 -6.92 0.94 0.73
CA LEU A 44 -6.89 1.56 2.05
C LEU A 44 -8.30 1.71 2.62
N ARG A 45 -9.27 2.05 1.79
CA ARG A 45 -10.66 2.12 2.23
C ARG A 45 -11.20 0.76 2.65
N LEU A 46 -10.86 -0.29 1.90
CA LEU A 46 -11.22 -1.66 2.26
C LEU A 46 -10.65 -2.03 3.62
N ILE A 47 -9.38 -1.70 3.87
CA ILE A 47 -8.74 -1.96 5.16
C ILE A 47 -9.44 -1.18 6.27
N TYR A 48 -9.77 0.07 6.04
CA TYR A 48 -10.49 0.90 7.00
C TYR A 48 -11.85 0.29 7.38
N GLU A 49 -12.58 -0.24 6.40
CA GLU A 49 -13.90 -0.81 6.62
C GLU A 49 -13.87 -2.22 7.21
N GLN A 50 -12.94 -3.06 6.76
CA GLN A 50 -12.89 -4.48 7.11
C GLN A 50 -11.98 -4.79 8.29
N TYR A 51 -10.97 -3.97 8.54
CA TYR A 51 -9.96 -4.22 9.57
C TYR A 51 -9.74 -2.96 10.42
N PRO A 52 -10.78 -2.44 11.07
CA PRO A 52 -10.65 -1.21 11.85
C PRO A 52 -9.66 -1.38 13.01
N GLY A 53 -8.87 -0.35 13.26
CA GLY A 53 -7.89 -0.35 14.35
C GLY A 53 -6.58 -1.05 14.05
N ARG A 54 -6.40 -1.59 12.85
CA ARG A 54 -5.15 -2.24 12.47
C ARG A 54 -4.31 -1.32 11.59
N ASP A 55 -2.99 -1.33 11.84
CA ASP A 55 -2.05 -0.58 11.01
C ASP A 55 -1.86 -1.29 9.67
N THR A 56 -1.57 -0.52 8.64
CA THR A 56 -1.30 -1.05 7.30
C THR A 56 0.21 -1.07 7.05
N PHE A 57 0.72 -2.19 6.57
CA PHE A 57 2.14 -2.42 6.35
C PHE A 57 2.43 -2.71 4.89
N ILE A 58 3.49 -2.11 4.34
CA ILE A 58 3.94 -2.36 2.97
C ILE A 58 5.45 -2.59 2.91
N HIS A 59 5.89 -3.34 1.89
CA HIS A 59 7.27 -3.36 1.44
C HIS A 59 7.36 -2.44 0.23
N ALA A 60 7.86 -1.23 0.45
CA ALA A 60 7.94 -0.23 -0.62
C ALA A 60 9.30 -0.28 -1.30
N GLN A 61 9.34 -0.16 -2.63
CA GLN A 61 10.60 0.07 -3.30
C GLN A 61 11.17 1.39 -2.78
N SER A 62 12.47 1.40 -2.45
CA SER A 62 13.11 2.56 -1.83
C SER A 62 12.93 3.84 -2.65
N ALA A 63 12.92 3.72 -3.97
CA ALA A 63 12.71 4.87 -4.85
C ALA A 63 11.31 5.47 -4.75
N LEU A 64 10.36 4.75 -4.15
CA LEU A 64 8.97 5.18 -4.01
C LEU A 64 8.62 5.61 -2.58
N GLU A 65 9.62 5.74 -1.71
CA GLU A 65 9.38 6.13 -0.31
C GLU A 65 8.58 7.42 -0.22
N ASP A 66 8.99 8.46 -0.95
CA ASP A 66 8.30 9.75 -0.91
C ASP A 66 6.88 9.66 -1.45
N TYR A 67 6.67 8.83 -2.46
CA TYR A 67 5.36 8.61 -3.02
C TYR A 67 4.39 8.03 -1.97
N TYR A 68 4.83 6.98 -1.27
CA TYR A 68 4.00 6.39 -0.22
C TYR A 68 3.84 7.31 0.99
N ALA A 69 4.83 8.15 1.26
CA ALA A 69 4.72 9.13 2.32
C ALA A 69 3.58 10.12 2.08
N THR A 70 3.21 10.37 0.83
CA THR A 70 2.07 11.24 0.52
C THR A 70 0.74 10.69 1.04
N TYR A 71 0.65 9.38 1.27
CA TYR A 71 -0.54 8.76 1.87
C TYR A 71 -0.48 8.71 3.40
N GLY A 72 0.64 9.06 3.98
CA GLY A 72 0.84 9.01 5.42
C GLY A 72 1.68 7.82 5.91
N PHE A 73 2.18 6.99 4.99
CA PHE A 73 3.11 5.92 5.36
C PHE A 73 4.43 6.50 5.86
N VAL A 74 5.00 5.85 6.88
CA VAL A 74 6.32 6.22 7.40
C VAL A 74 7.20 4.98 7.42
N ARG A 75 8.51 5.19 7.22
CA ARG A 75 9.49 4.11 7.30
C ARG A 75 9.43 3.48 8.69
N SER A 76 9.37 2.16 8.74
CA SER A 76 9.23 1.42 10.00
C SER A 76 10.33 0.41 10.25
N GLY A 77 11.38 0.39 9.43
CA GLY A 77 12.51 -0.53 9.62
C GLY A 77 13.66 -0.25 8.66
N ALA A 78 14.68 -1.08 8.72
CA ALA A 78 15.88 -0.94 7.90
C ALA A 78 15.60 -1.35 6.45
N PRO A 79 16.27 -0.71 5.48
CA PRO A 79 16.19 -1.12 4.08
C PRO A 79 16.68 -2.57 3.88
N PHE A 80 16.12 -3.24 2.88
CA PHE A 80 16.49 -4.60 2.52
C PHE A 80 16.34 -4.77 1.00
N GLU A 81 16.86 -5.87 0.48
CA GLU A 81 16.67 -6.21 -0.94
C GLU A 81 15.56 -7.25 -1.08
N GLU A 82 14.73 -7.08 -2.10
CA GLU A 82 13.72 -8.05 -2.49
C GLU A 82 13.79 -8.20 -3.99
N ASP A 83 14.08 -9.40 -4.47
CA ASP A 83 14.29 -9.70 -5.89
C ASP A 83 15.36 -8.80 -6.52
N GLY A 84 16.41 -8.49 -5.78
CA GLY A 84 17.51 -7.64 -6.26
C GLY A 84 17.18 -6.15 -6.31
N ILE A 85 16.02 -5.73 -5.83
CA ILE A 85 15.57 -4.34 -5.84
C ILE A 85 15.56 -3.82 -4.40
N PRO A 86 16.15 -2.64 -4.12
CA PRO A 86 16.10 -2.07 -2.78
C PRO A 86 14.67 -1.74 -2.37
N HIS A 87 14.29 -2.22 -1.19
CA HIS A 87 13.00 -1.98 -0.57
C HIS A 87 13.18 -1.48 0.86
N LEU A 88 12.12 -0.94 1.42
CA LEU A 88 12.06 -0.62 2.84
C LEU A 88 10.65 -0.86 3.38
N PRO A 89 10.54 -1.23 4.68
CA PRO A 89 9.22 -1.39 5.28
C PRO A 89 8.63 -0.03 5.63
N MET A 90 7.34 0.14 5.37
CA MET A 90 6.61 1.35 5.73
C MET A 90 5.29 0.97 6.38
N THR A 91 4.83 1.81 7.30
CA THR A 91 3.58 1.58 8.04
C THR A 91 2.71 2.82 8.00
N LEU A 92 1.42 2.59 7.79
CA LEU A 92 0.39 3.62 7.92
C LEU A 92 -0.42 3.27 9.17
N SER A 93 -0.42 4.16 10.16
CA SER A 93 -1.15 3.91 11.40
C SER A 93 -2.66 3.90 11.18
N SER A 94 -3.37 3.13 12.01
CA SER A 94 -4.83 3.08 11.94
C SER A 94 -5.46 4.45 12.17
N GLU A 95 -4.87 5.26 13.02
CA GLU A 95 -5.35 6.63 13.29
C GLU A 95 -5.23 7.50 12.05
N LYS A 96 -4.09 7.43 11.37
CA LYS A 96 -3.88 8.18 10.14
C LYS A 96 -4.81 7.70 9.04
N LEU A 97 -5.00 6.39 8.92
CA LEU A 97 -5.93 5.81 7.97
C LEU A 97 -7.35 6.32 8.19
N ALA A 98 -7.80 6.31 9.45
CA ALA A 98 -9.14 6.81 9.79
C ALA A 98 -9.33 8.29 9.45
N SER A 99 -8.28 9.09 9.48
CA SER A 99 -8.36 10.50 9.13
C SER A 99 -8.53 10.77 7.64
N MET A 100 -8.32 9.76 6.81
CA MET A 100 -8.43 9.87 5.35
C MET A 100 -9.86 9.64 4.84
N PHE A 101 -10.72 9.03 5.66
CA PHE A 101 -12.07 8.64 5.24
C PHE A 101 -13.17 9.09 6.23
#